data_c0449e256c60d5c1ee5fccac0d1bf2e7
#
_entry.id   c0449e256c60d5c1ee5fccac0d1bf2e7
#
_cell.length_a   1.000
_cell.length_b   1.000
_cell.length_c   1.000
_cell.angle_alpha   90.00
_cell.angle_beta   90.00
_cell.angle_gamma   90.00
#
_symmetry.space_group_name_H-M   'P 1'
#
loop_
_entity.id
_entity.type
_entity.pdbx_description
1 polymer ?
#
loop_
_entity_poly.entity_id
_entity_poly.type
_entity_poly.pdbx_seq_one_letter_code
_entity_poly.pdbx_strand_id
1 'polypeptide(L)'
;CGAIAAPPRASFPEKLRVIHGDLTSLLAECRPECVAVESVFHARNVRSALKLGHARGVAMLAATQAGLSVVEYAPTEVKRAVVGYGRAEKQQVQQMIKLLLGLDDVPTPHDAADALAVALCHAHNQLPAGAGDAKAEAGSPPPRSWRQIKPESLHPRRPS
;
A
#
# COMPACT_ATOMS: atom_id res chain seq x y z
N CYS A 1 -6.92 7.09 3.97
CA CYS A 1 -6.19 5.97 4.56
C CYS A 1 -6.27 6.03 6.08
N GLY A 2 -6.06 4.91 6.77
CA GLY A 2 -6.14 4.82 8.21
C GLY A 2 -5.56 3.51 8.74
N ALA A 3 -5.75 3.26 10.04
CA ALA A 3 -5.35 2.03 10.70
C ALA A 3 -6.47 1.51 11.59
N ILE A 4 -6.68 0.20 11.56
CA ILE A 4 -7.60 -0.48 12.47
C ILE A 4 -6.85 -0.76 13.78
N ALA A 5 -7.33 -0.19 14.88
CA ALA A 5 -6.73 -0.31 16.19
C ALA A 5 -7.64 -1.10 17.14
N ALA A 6 -7.26 -2.33 17.46
CA ALA A 6 -7.97 -3.10 18.48
C ALA A 6 -7.61 -2.61 19.90
N PRO A 7 -8.54 -2.68 20.87
CA PRO A 7 -8.28 -2.23 22.24
C PRO A 7 -7.05 -2.91 22.83
N PRO A 8 -6.14 -2.17 23.51
CA PRO A 8 -4.87 -2.72 23.99
C PRO A 8 -5.04 -3.90 24.95
N ARG A 9 -6.08 -3.85 25.81
CA ARG A 9 -6.37 -4.88 26.83
C ARG A 9 -7.25 -6.02 26.34
N ALA A 10 -7.74 -5.99 25.10
CA ALA A 10 -8.52 -7.07 24.53
C ALA A 10 -7.69 -8.35 24.38
N SER A 11 -8.34 -9.50 24.59
CA SER A 11 -7.73 -10.80 24.30
C SER A 11 -7.37 -10.92 22.80
N PHE A 12 -6.48 -11.84 22.47
CA PHE A 12 -6.07 -11.99 21.07
C PHE A 12 -7.24 -12.36 20.13
N PRO A 13 -8.15 -13.28 20.48
CA PRO A 13 -9.34 -13.54 19.67
C PRO A 13 -10.25 -12.31 19.49
N GLU A 14 -10.44 -11.52 20.55
CA GLU A 14 -11.22 -10.27 20.45
C GLU A 14 -10.58 -9.26 19.51
N LYS A 15 -9.25 -9.14 19.51
CA LYS A 15 -8.53 -8.30 18.55
C LYS A 15 -8.78 -8.74 17.11
N LEU A 16 -8.76 -10.06 16.85
CA LEU A 16 -9.07 -10.59 15.52
C LEU A 16 -10.53 -10.30 15.12
N ARG A 17 -11.47 -10.40 16.06
CA ARG A 17 -12.88 -10.05 15.83
C ARG A 17 -13.05 -8.57 15.46
N VAL A 18 -12.35 -7.67 16.15
CA VAL A 18 -12.37 -6.23 15.83
C VAL A 18 -11.83 -6.00 14.43
N ILE A 19 -10.66 -6.57 14.10
CA ILE A 19 -10.07 -6.45 12.76
C ILE A 19 -11.05 -6.93 11.68
N HIS A 20 -11.70 -8.08 11.90
CA HIS A 20 -12.67 -8.61 10.94
C HIS A 20 -13.86 -7.67 10.76
N GLY A 21 -14.47 -7.22 11.85
CA GLY A 21 -15.65 -6.36 11.82
C GLY A 21 -15.37 -5.02 11.14
N ASP A 22 -14.28 -4.36 11.51
CA ASP A 22 -13.91 -3.07 10.94
C ASP A 22 -13.56 -3.19 9.45
N LEU A 23 -12.85 -4.25 9.06
CA LEU A 23 -12.58 -4.51 7.64
C LEU A 23 -13.87 -4.79 6.87
N THR A 24 -14.76 -5.60 7.40
CA THR A 24 -16.05 -5.89 6.76
C THR A 24 -16.86 -4.61 6.53
N SER A 25 -16.91 -3.73 7.53
CA SER A 25 -17.59 -2.43 7.42
C SER A 25 -16.95 -1.55 6.38
N LEU A 26 -15.61 -1.46 6.38
CA LEU A 26 -14.84 -0.67 5.42
C LEU A 26 -15.03 -1.16 3.98
N LEU A 27 -15.02 -2.47 3.76
CA LEU A 27 -15.24 -3.07 2.45
C LEU A 27 -16.67 -2.80 1.93
N ALA A 28 -17.66 -2.85 2.81
CA ALA A 28 -19.05 -2.54 2.45
C ALA A 28 -19.24 -1.04 2.10
N GLU A 29 -18.53 -0.15 2.80
CA GLU A 29 -18.56 1.29 2.56
C GLU A 29 -17.83 1.68 1.27
N CYS A 30 -16.57 1.25 1.14
CA CYS A 30 -15.68 1.63 0.02
C CYS A 30 -15.99 0.88 -1.27
N ARG A 31 -16.59 -0.30 -1.20
CA ARG A 31 -16.92 -1.18 -2.34
C ARG A 31 -15.76 -1.32 -3.33
N PRO A 32 -14.57 -1.77 -2.89
CA PRO A 32 -13.44 -1.93 -3.78
C PRO A 32 -13.66 -3.09 -4.76
N GLU A 33 -12.93 -3.12 -5.86
CA GLU A 33 -12.98 -4.21 -6.84
C GLU A 33 -12.14 -5.43 -6.40
N CYS A 34 -11.09 -5.19 -5.61
CA CYS A 34 -10.21 -6.22 -5.08
C CYS A 34 -9.53 -5.76 -3.79
N VAL A 35 -8.86 -6.69 -3.12
CA VAL A 35 -8.02 -6.42 -1.95
C VAL A 35 -6.58 -6.84 -2.26
N ALA A 36 -5.65 -5.90 -2.13
CA ALA A 36 -4.23 -6.17 -2.26
C ALA A 36 -3.58 -6.28 -0.89
N VAL A 37 -2.77 -7.32 -0.66
CA VAL A 37 -2.09 -7.56 0.60
C VAL A 37 -0.59 -7.80 0.37
N GLU A 38 0.24 -7.41 1.35
CA GLU A 38 1.65 -7.76 1.33
C GLU A 38 1.86 -9.19 1.82
N SER A 39 2.63 -9.99 1.07
CA SER A 39 3.03 -11.34 1.50
C SER A 39 4.19 -11.22 2.48
N VAL A 40 3.91 -11.44 3.77
CA VAL A 40 4.93 -11.34 4.82
C VAL A 40 5.57 -12.70 5.07
N PHE A 41 6.84 -12.85 4.67
CA PHE A 41 7.60 -14.09 4.88
C PHE A 41 8.61 -14.03 6.04
N HIS A 42 8.90 -12.85 6.60
CA HIS A 42 9.95 -12.70 7.59
C HIS A 42 9.46 -11.96 8.83
N ALA A 43 9.27 -12.70 9.92
CA ALA A 43 9.19 -12.09 11.24
C ALA A 43 10.38 -12.59 12.07
N ARG A 44 11.05 -11.67 12.78
CA ARG A 44 12.19 -11.97 13.66
C ARG A 44 11.85 -12.92 14.81
N ASN A 45 10.56 -13.09 15.11
CA ASN A 45 10.06 -13.87 16.23
C ASN A 45 8.84 -14.68 15.76
N VAL A 46 8.89 -15.99 15.97
CA VAL A 46 7.84 -16.96 15.61
C VAL A 46 6.48 -16.56 16.18
N ARG A 47 6.42 -16.10 17.45
CA ARG A 47 5.16 -15.67 18.07
C ARG A 47 4.56 -14.45 17.37
N SER A 48 5.38 -13.50 16.93
CA SER A 48 4.93 -12.32 16.17
C SER A 48 4.50 -12.73 14.76
N ALA A 49 5.22 -13.65 14.12
CA ALA A 49 4.85 -14.22 12.82
C ALA A 49 3.46 -14.86 12.86
N LEU A 50 3.21 -15.68 13.88
CA LEU A 50 1.91 -16.34 14.05
C LEU A 50 0.78 -15.32 14.25
N LYS A 51 0.95 -14.31 15.09
CA LYS A 51 -0.06 -13.26 15.29
C LYS A 51 -0.34 -12.49 14.00
N LEU A 52 0.69 -12.14 13.26
CA LEU A 52 0.55 -11.46 11.97
C LEU A 52 -0.15 -12.36 10.93
N GLY A 53 0.21 -13.65 10.89
CA GLY A 53 -0.46 -14.63 10.04
C GLY A 53 -1.95 -14.79 10.35
N HIS A 54 -2.34 -14.79 11.64
CA HIS A 54 -3.75 -14.82 12.02
C HIS A 54 -4.49 -13.54 11.60
N ALA A 55 -3.91 -12.36 11.85
CA ALA A 55 -4.51 -11.09 11.44
C ALA A 55 -4.68 -11.02 9.91
N ARG A 56 -3.66 -11.47 9.17
CA ARG A 56 -3.70 -11.56 7.72
C ARG A 56 -4.78 -12.53 7.23
N GLY A 57 -4.88 -13.72 7.83
CA GLY A 57 -5.92 -14.70 7.52
C GLY A 57 -7.33 -14.13 7.74
N VAL A 58 -7.52 -13.37 8.81
CA VAL A 58 -8.78 -12.68 9.09
C VAL A 58 -9.09 -11.60 8.04
N ALA A 59 -8.10 -10.85 7.60
CA ALA A 59 -8.28 -9.85 6.55
C ALA A 59 -8.66 -10.48 5.20
N MET A 60 -7.99 -11.58 4.84
CA MET A 60 -8.32 -12.36 3.63
C MET A 60 -9.72 -12.96 3.71
N LEU A 61 -10.11 -13.46 4.89
CA LEU A 61 -11.45 -13.99 5.12
C LEU A 61 -12.52 -12.91 4.92
N ALA A 62 -12.34 -11.71 5.50
CA ALA A 62 -13.26 -10.59 5.32
C ALA A 62 -13.41 -10.22 3.83
N ALA A 63 -12.31 -10.17 3.09
CA ALA A 63 -12.32 -9.89 1.65
C ALA A 63 -13.09 -10.97 0.85
N THR A 64 -12.83 -12.26 1.11
CA THR A 64 -13.50 -13.35 0.40
C THR A 64 -14.98 -13.47 0.75
N GLN A 65 -15.35 -13.17 1.99
CA GLN A 65 -16.77 -13.10 2.40
C GLN A 65 -17.52 -11.94 1.74
N ALA A 66 -16.81 -10.85 1.42
CA ALA A 66 -17.35 -9.74 0.63
C ALA A 66 -17.38 -10.05 -0.90
N GLY A 67 -16.98 -11.24 -1.33
CA GLY A 67 -16.93 -11.63 -2.74
C GLY A 67 -15.77 -11.02 -3.53
N LEU A 68 -14.76 -10.49 -2.83
CA LEU A 68 -13.62 -9.79 -3.45
C LEU A 68 -12.45 -10.75 -3.71
N SER A 69 -11.75 -10.54 -4.82
CA SER A 69 -10.48 -11.19 -5.08
C SER A 69 -9.39 -10.63 -4.17
N VAL A 70 -8.46 -11.50 -3.74
CA VAL A 70 -7.28 -11.11 -2.96
C VAL A 70 -6.04 -11.32 -3.81
N VAL A 71 -5.25 -10.27 -3.97
CA VAL A 71 -3.98 -10.28 -4.70
C VAL A 71 -2.83 -10.04 -3.73
N GLU A 72 -1.78 -10.85 -3.84
CA GLU A 72 -0.63 -10.79 -2.93
C GLU A 72 0.61 -10.27 -3.64
N TYR A 73 1.36 -9.41 -2.95
CA TYR A 73 2.61 -8.83 -3.45
C TYR A 73 3.76 -9.08 -2.48
N ALA A 74 4.91 -9.50 -3.01
CA ALA A 74 6.12 -9.60 -2.18
C ALA A 74 6.65 -8.20 -1.80
N PRO A 75 7.27 -8.02 -0.61
CA PRO A 75 7.83 -6.73 -0.20
C PRO A 75 8.81 -6.11 -1.20
N THR A 76 9.56 -6.94 -1.92
CA THR A 76 10.49 -6.51 -2.97
C THR A 76 9.77 -5.99 -4.21
N GLU A 77 8.60 -6.54 -4.54
CA GLU A 77 7.75 -6.08 -5.64
C GLU A 77 7.13 -4.73 -5.32
N VAL A 78 6.58 -4.60 -4.09
CA VAL A 78 6.03 -3.34 -3.59
C VAL A 78 7.07 -2.23 -3.65
N LYS A 79 8.28 -2.48 -3.13
CA LYS A 79 9.37 -1.51 -3.18
C LYS A 79 9.77 -1.16 -4.61
N ARG A 80 9.85 -2.14 -5.50
CA ARG A 80 10.19 -1.91 -6.91
C ARG A 80 9.13 -1.07 -7.62
N ALA A 81 7.85 -1.33 -7.36
CA ALA A 81 6.76 -0.59 -7.95
C ALA A 81 6.72 0.88 -7.51
N VAL A 82 7.05 1.17 -6.24
CA VAL A 82 7.00 2.52 -5.68
C VAL A 82 8.28 3.32 -5.95
N VAL A 83 9.45 2.71 -5.79
CA VAL A 83 10.75 3.41 -5.78
C VAL A 83 11.64 3.03 -6.97
N GLY A 84 11.27 1.99 -7.73
CA GLY A 84 12.01 1.50 -8.89
C GLY A 84 13.05 0.42 -8.57
N TYR A 85 13.32 0.11 -7.28
CA TYR A 85 14.24 -0.95 -6.88
C TYR A 85 13.84 -1.62 -5.56
N GLY A 86 14.08 -2.94 -5.45
CA GLY A 86 13.56 -3.77 -4.34
C GLY A 86 14.29 -3.65 -2.99
N ARG A 87 15.45 -2.98 -2.94
CA ARG A 87 16.26 -2.79 -1.72
C ARG A 87 16.08 -1.41 -1.09
N ALA A 88 15.03 -0.67 -1.46
CA ALA A 88 14.73 0.64 -0.91
C ALA A 88 14.52 0.56 0.62
N GLU A 89 15.00 1.58 1.32
CA GLU A 89 14.73 1.74 2.75
C GLU A 89 13.29 2.21 2.98
N LYS A 90 12.76 1.90 4.17
CA LYS A 90 11.37 2.25 4.53
C LYS A 90 11.08 3.75 4.36
N GLN A 91 12.00 4.59 4.79
CA GLN A 91 11.85 6.05 4.66
C GLN A 91 11.75 6.51 3.21
N GLN A 92 12.52 5.89 2.31
CA GLN A 92 12.48 6.21 0.88
C GLN A 92 11.12 5.85 0.27
N VAL A 93 10.56 4.70 0.65
CA VAL A 93 9.22 4.28 0.21
C VAL A 93 8.17 5.28 0.70
N GLN A 94 8.21 5.67 1.97
CA GLN A 94 7.26 6.63 2.56
C GLN A 94 7.32 8.00 1.89
N GLN A 95 8.52 8.52 1.64
CA GLN A 95 8.69 9.78 0.92
C GLN A 95 8.18 9.72 -0.51
N MET A 96 8.42 8.60 -1.19
CA MET A 96 7.91 8.42 -2.55
C MET A 96 6.38 8.34 -2.58
N ILE A 97 5.75 7.67 -1.60
CA ILE A 97 4.28 7.63 -1.48
C ILE A 97 3.72 9.04 -1.28
N LYS A 98 4.32 9.84 -0.40
CA LYS A 98 3.95 11.25 -0.24
C LYS A 98 3.95 11.98 -1.57
N LEU A 99 5.03 11.83 -2.36
CA LEU A 99 5.21 12.49 -3.64
C LEU A 99 4.22 11.99 -4.71
N LEU A 100 4.08 10.68 -4.86
CA LEU A 100 3.21 10.07 -5.88
C LEU A 100 1.73 10.40 -5.66
N LEU A 101 1.31 10.50 -4.40
CA LEU A 101 -0.08 10.80 -4.04
C LEU A 101 -0.34 12.29 -3.79
N GLY A 102 0.68 13.15 -3.90
CA GLY A 102 0.54 14.60 -3.67
C GLY A 102 0.13 14.94 -2.24
N LEU A 103 0.57 14.18 -1.25
CA LEU A 103 0.20 14.39 0.15
C LEU A 103 1.05 15.51 0.77
N ASP A 104 0.46 16.30 1.67
CA ASP A 104 1.17 17.36 2.39
C ASP A 104 2.24 16.79 3.34
N ASP A 105 1.94 15.63 3.96
CA ASP A 105 2.82 14.95 4.90
C ASP A 105 2.96 13.46 4.60
N VAL A 106 4.01 12.84 5.17
CA VAL A 106 4.18 11.38 5.13
C VAL A 106 3.03 10.72 5.88
N PRO A 107 2.35 9.71 5.29
CA PRO A 107 1.23 9.03 5.92
C PRO A 107 1.60 8.45 7.29
N THR A 108 0.76 8.72 8.28
CA THR A 108 0.86 8.18 9.64
C THR A 108 -0.42 7.43 10.02
N PRO A 109 -0.34 6.32 10.78
CA PRO A 109 0.89 5.62 11.21
C PRO A 109 1.66 5.01 10.04
N HIS A 110 2.88 4.54 10.28
CA HIS A 110 3.72 3.95 9.22
C HIS A 110 3.05 2.80 8.45
N ASP A 111 2.18 2.04 9.12
CA ASP A 111 1.43 0.95 8.50
C ASP A 111 0.44 1.46 7.42
N ALA A 112 -0.06 2.70 7.55
CA ALA A 112 -0.87 3.32 6.51
C ALA A 112 -0.05 3.61 5.23
N ALA A 113 1.20 4.01 5.38
CA ALA A 113 2.11 4.17 4.24
C ALA A 113 2.42 2.83 3.56
N ASP A 114 2.62 1.77 4.35
CA ASP A 114 2.86 0.42 3.84
C ASP A 114 1.63 -0.07 3.04
N ALA A 115 0.42 0.16 3.53
CA ALA A 115 -0.83 -0.17 2.82
C ALA A 115 -0.99 0.62 1.49
N LEU A 116 -0.67 1.92 1.50
CA LEU A 116 -0.67 2.74 0.28
C LEU A 116 0.37 2.26 -0.74
N ALA A 117 1.54 1.78 -0.28
CA ALA A 117 2.56 1.20 -1.14
C ALA A 117 2.04 -0.05 -1.87
N VAL A 118 1.33 -0.92 -1.16
CA VAL A 118 0.71 -2.13 -1.74
C VAL A 118 -0.37 -1.75 -2.76
N ALA A 119 -1.20 -0.77 -2.44
CA ALA A 119 -2.24 -0.27 -3.35
C ALA A 119 -1.65 0.31 -4.64
N LEU A 120 -0.60 1.13 -4.53
CA LEU A 120 0.13 1.66 -5.70
C LEU A 120 0.79 0.54 -6.52
N CYS A 121 1.39 -0.45 -5.85
CA CYS A 121 1.94 -1.62 -6.53
C CYS A 121 0.86 -2.34 -7.36
N HIS A 122 -0.31 -2.54 -6.77
CA HIS A 122 -1.43 -3.17 -7.47
C HIS A 122 -1.90 -2.32 -8.66
N ALA A 123 -2.11 -1.03 -8.47
CA ALA A 123 -2.52 -0.11 -9.53
C ALA A 123 -1.55 -0.11 -10.72
N HIS A 124 -0.24 -0.08 -10.46
CA HIS A 124 0.78 -0.13 -11.51
C HIS A 124 0.78 -1.46 -12.27
N ASN A 125 0.49 -2.59 -11.60
CA ASN A 125 0.43 -3.90 -12.25
C ASN A 125 -0.87 -4.13 -13.04
N GLN A 126 -1.93 -3.38 -12.76
CA GLN A 126 -3.19 -3.46 -13.50
C GLN A 126 -3.20 -2.58 -14.77
N LEU A 127 -2.30 -1.59 -14.85
CA LEU A 127 -2.17 -0.78 -16.05
C LEU A 127 -1.59 -1.64 -17.18
N PRO A 128 -2.20 -1.67 -18.38
CA PRO A 128 -1.60 -2.36 -19.53
C PRO A 128 -0.22 -1.78 -19.79
N ALA A 129 0.74 -2.67 -20.09
CA ALA A 129 2.10 -2.25 -20.47
C ALA A 129 2.00 -1.30 -21.67
N GLY A 130 2.24 0.01 -21.44
CA GLY A 130 2.06 1.07 -22.44
C GLY A 130 1.12 2.22 -22.02
N ALA A 131 0.31 2.07 -20.97
CA ALA A 131 -0.55 3.17 -20.51
C ALA A 131 0.23 4.29 -19.76
N GLY A 132 1.48 4.04 -19.39
CA GLY A 132 2.39 5.04 -18.81
C GLY A 132 2.96 6.03 -19.83
N ASP A 133 2.81 5.78 -21.14
CA ASP A 133 3.38 6.61 -22.19
C ASP A 133 2.39 7.63 -22.79
N ALA A 134 1.18 7.71 -22.28
CA ALA A 134 0.20 8.67 -22.75
C ALA A 134 0.40 10.04 -22.10
N LYS A 135 1.16 10.90 -22.81
CA LYS A 135 1.40 12.34 -22.58
C LYS A 135 2.47 12.72 -21.54
N ALA A 136 3.68 12.25 -21.74
CA ALA A 136 4.82 13.13 -21.53
C ALA A 136 4.96 14.01 -22.79
N GLU A 137 4.95 15.33 -22.62
CA GLU A 137 5.24 16.27 -23.70
C GLU A 137 6.52 15.86 -24.41
N ALA A 138 6.51 15.92 -25.75
CA ALA A 138 7.63 15.51 -26.59
C ALA A 138 8.92 16.22 -26.15
N GLY A 139 9.86 15.49 -25.57
CA GLY A 139 11.20 16.04 -25.31
C GLY A 139 12.02 15.41 -24.18
N SER A 140 11.44 14.72 -23.23
CA SER A 140 12.23 14.14 -22.14
C SER A 140 11.87 12.68 -21.88
N PRO A 141 12.84 11.75 -21.83
CA PRO A 141 12.58 10.38 -21.44
C PRO A 141 12.06 10.35 -19.99
N PRO A 142 11.15 9.43 -19.66
CA PRO A 142 10.66 9.29 -18.29
C PRO A 142 11.82 9.01 -17.33
N PRO A 143 11.78 9.56 -16.12
CA PRO A 143 12.86 9.35 -15.15
C PRO A 143 12.99 7.86 -14.81
N ARG A 144 14.17 7.30 -14.99
CA ARG A 144 14.46 5.87 -14.73
C ARG A 144 14.49 5.52 -13.24
N SER A 145 14.50 6.52 -12.36
CA SER A 145 14.44 6.35 -10.90
C SER A 145 13.99 7.66 -10.24
N TRP A 146 13.46 7.54 -9.01
CA TRP A 146 13.04 8.69 -8.18
C TRP A 146 14.16 9.74 -7.99
N ARG A 147 15.44 9.35 -8.03
CA ARG A 147 16.59 10.25 -7.92
C ARG A 147 16.70 11.25 -9.07
N GLN A 148 16.00 10.99 -10.17
CA GLN A 148 15.97 11.87 -11.35
C GLN A 148 14.77 12.83 -11.32
N ILE A 149 13.83 12.64 -10.39
CA ILE A 149 12.68 13.52 -10.22
C ILE A 149 13.12 14.72 -9.36
N LYS A 150 13.16 15.91 -9.98
CA LYS A 150 13.42 17.15 -9.25
C LYS A 150 12.14 17.55 -8.49
N PRO A 151 12.23 17.98 -7.20
CA PRO A 151 11.06 18.39 -6.42
C PRO A 151 10.22 19.47 -7.11
N GLU A 152 10.85 20.35 -7.87
CA GLU A 152 10.19 21.46 -8.58
C GLU A 152 9.27 21.00 -9.72
N SER A 153 9.48 19.79 -10.27
CA SER A 153 8.64 19.22 -11.34
C SER A 153 7.31 18.65 -10.86
N LEU A 154 7.10 18.58 -9.55
CA LEU A 154 5.94 17.94 -8.90
C LEU A 154 4.89 18.94 -8.41
N HIS A 155 5.13 20.25 -8.55
CA HIS A 155 4.12 21.25 -8.24
C HIS A 155 3.32 21.62 -9.50
N PRO A 156 2.00 21.34 -9.55
CA PRO A 156 1.16 21.94 -10.59
C PRO A 156 1.22 23.46 -10.46
N ARG A 157 1.61 24.15 -11.53
CA ARG A 157 1.54 25.61 -11.59
C ARG A 157 0.09 26.00 -11.28
N ARG A 158 -0.14 26.76 -10.20
CA ARG A 158 -1.44 27.38 -9.95
C ARG A 158 -1.74 28.28 -11.13
N PRO A 159 -2.93 28.19 -11.76
CA PRO A 159 -3.34 29.17 -12.74
C PRO A 159 -3.46 30.54 -12.03
N SER A 160 -2.87 31.56 -12.63
CA SER A 160 -2.99 32.98 -12.27
C SER A 160 -4.42 33.48 -12.51
#